data_3bbdc8a105cc6dde791ef8839972054c
#
_entry.id   3bbdc8a105cc6dde791ef8839972054c
#
_cell.length_a   1.000
_cell.length_b   1.000
_cell.length_c   1.000
_cell.angle_alpha   90.00
_cell.angle_beta   90.00
_cell.angle_gamma   90.00
#
_symmetry.space_group_name_H-M   'P 1'
#
loop_
_entity.id
_entity.type
_entity.pdbx_description
1 polymer ?
#
loop_
_entity_poly.entity_id
_entity_poly.type
_entity_poly.pdbx_seq_one_letter_code
_entity_poly.pdbx_strand_id
1 'polypeptide(L)'
;MSSGSQRIVSDSGFIDSVRDFGLTTKDAVKELVDNSFDADAENIWITIEEREDEEMRLIVEDDGDGIPRDEMANSLSFGGRLPWRQDTTGKYGFGLPASACCQSARTEVYSKYEDGDDEFHYNYIDTEELKRSGIQLPDTTTEEFPDEE
;
A
#
# COMPACT_ATOMS: atom_id res chain seq x y z
N MET A 1 -6.74 9.93 -39.91
CA MET A 1 -7.31 10.55 -38.71
C MET A 1 -7.09 9.60 -37.55
N SER A 2 -6.18 9.91 -36.68
CA SER A 2 -6.05 9.15 -35.44
C SER A 2 -7.20 9.56 -34.52
N SER A 3 -8.15 8.66 -34.26
CA SER A 3 -9.09 8.82 -33.17
C SER A 3 -8.30 8.64 -31.86
N GLY A 4 -7.73 9.72 -31.33
CA GLY A 4 -7.10 9.70 -30.04
C GLY A 4 -8.16 9.44 -28.96
N SER A 5 -8.04 8.32 -28.26
CA SER A 5 -8.84 8.12 -27.05
C SER A 5 -8.43 9.16 -26.03
N GLN A 6 -9.38 9.93 -25.54
CA GLN A 6 -9.15 10.91 -24.49
C GLN A 6 -9.25 10.24 -23.13
N ARG A 7 -8.30 10.49 -22.25
CA ARG A 7 -8.37 10.00 -20.86
C ARG A 7 -9.51 10.71 -20.12
N ILE A 8 -10.27 9.95 -19.34
CA ILE A 8 -11.38 10.47 -18.53
C ILE A 8 -10.87 11.42 -17.43
N VAL A 9 -9.68 11.15 -16.89
CA VAL A 9 -9.09 11.93 -15.82
C VAL A 9 -7.57 11.99 -15.98
N SER A 10 -6.96 13.12 -15.62
CA SER A 10 -5.51 13.24 -15.54
C SER A 10 -4.94 12.44 -14.35
N ASP A 11 -3.64 12.15 -14.36
CA ASP A 11 -2.98 11.41 -13.28
C ASP A 11 -3.08 12.15 -11.94
N SER A 12 -2.85 13.46 -11.92
CA SER A 12 -3.03 14.27 -10.72
C SER A 12 -4.50 14.34 -10.29
N GLY A 13 -5.42 14.49 -11.24
CA GLY A 13 -6.84 14.48 -10.97
C GLY A 13 -7.35 13.16 -10.39
N PHE A 14 -6.78 12.04 -10.81
CA PHE A 14 -7.10 10.73 -10.24
C PHE A 14 -6.69 10.65 -8.76
N ILE A 15 -5.45 11.02 -8.43
CA ILE A 15 -4.95 11.01 -7.04
C ILE A 15 -5.76 11.98 -6.17
N ASP A 16 -6.04 13.19 -6.65
CA ASP A 16 -6.84 14.17 -5.92
C ASP A 16 -8.27 13.67 -5.70
N SER A 17 -8.87 13.00 -6.67
CA SER A 17 -10.20 12.39 -6.54
C SER A 17 -10.22 11.28 -5.49
N VAL A 18 -9.19 10.45 -5.42
CA VAL A 18 -9.08 9.42 -4.38
C VAL A 18 -8.98 10.05 -3.00
N ARG A 19 -8.21 11.12 -2.84
CA ARG A 19 -8.13 11.87 -1.59
C ARG A 19 -9.45 12.47 -1.16
N ASP A 20 -10.23 12.94 -2.10
CA ASP A 20 -11.55 13.55 -1.86
C ASP A 20 -12.62 12.53 -1.43
N PHE A 21 -12.36 11.21 -1.52
CA PHE A 21 -13.25 10.20 -0.94
C PHE A 21 -13.37 10.29 0.59
N GLY A 22 -12.47 11.03 1.23
CA GLY A 22 -12.58 11.36 2.65
C GLY A 22 -12.39 10.17 3.58
N LEU A 23 -11.57 9.18 3.19
CA LEU A 23 -11.18 8.11 4.08
C LEU A 23 -10.45 8.68 5.29
N THR A 24 -10.90 8.33 6.47
CA THR A 24 -10.31 8.81 7.73
C THR A 24 -9.09 7.97 8.11
N THR A 25 -8.29 8.47 9.06
CA THR A 25 -7.18 7.69 9.65
C THR A 25 -7.68 6.38 10.25
N LYS A 26 -8.87 6.40 10.87
CA LYS A 26 -9.52 5.20 11.40
C LYS A 26 -9.80 4.18 10.29
N ASP A 27 -10.30 4.62 9.15
CA ASP A 27 -10.56 3.74 8.00
C ASP A 27 -9.26 3.15 7.47
N ALA A 28 -8.20 3.94 7.37
CA ALA A 28 -6.89 3.47 6.94
C ALA A 28 -6.30 2.43 7.89
N VAL A 29 -6.32 2.67 9.19
CA VAL A 29 -5.87 1.69 10.19
C VAL A 29 -6.69 0.41 10.12
N LYS A 30 -8.01 0.53 9.97
CA LYS A 30 -8.89 -0.63 9.81
C LYS A 30 -8.50 -1.49 8.60
N GLU A 31 -8.25 -0.87 7.45
CA GLU A 31 -7.81 -1.57 6.24
C GLU A 31 -6.49 -2.33 6.44
N LEU A 32 -5.52 -1.71 7.09
CA LEU A 32 -4.25 -2.35 7.39
C LEU A 32 -4.42 -3.54 8.34
N VAL A 33 -5.25 -3.39 9.36
CA VAL A 33 -5.57 -4.47 10.31
C VAL A 33 -6.33 -5.60 9.61
N ASP A 34 -7.30 -5.30 8.76
CA ASP A 34 -8.03 -6.31 7.98
C ASP A 34 -7.06 -7.09 7.06
N ASN A 35 -6.08 -6.41 6.44
CA ASN A 35 -5.05 -7.08 5.65
C ASN A 35 -4.21 -8.04 6.48
N SER A 36 -3.89 -7.69 7.71
CA SER A 36 -3.15 -8.55 8.64
C SER A 36 -3.98 -9.77 9.05
N PHE A 37 -5.27 -9.61 9.28
CA PHE A 37 -6.19 -10.75 9.50
C PHE A 37 -6.28 -11.65 8.28
N ASP A 38 -6.40 -11.09 7.10
CA ASP A 38 -6.42 -11.85 5.85
C ASP A 38 -5.09 -12.58 5.61
N ALA A 39 -3.99 -12.11 6.23
CA ALA A 39 -2.69 -12.75 6.25
C ALA A 39 -2.53 -13.84 7.32
N ASP A 40 -3.61 -14.22 8.00
CA ASP A 40 -3.59 -15.18 9.11
C ASP A 40 -2.61 -14.78 10.24
N ALA A 41 -2.45 -13.48 10.50
CA ALA A 41 -1.61 -12.99 11.55
C ALA A 41 -2.16 -13.38 12.94
N GLU A 42 -1.29 -13.84 13.81
CA GLU A 42 -1.60 -14.08 15.22
C GLU A 42 -1.40 -12.82 16.07
N ASN A 43 -0.46 -11.98 15.66
CA ASN A 43 -0.15 -10.73 16.33
C ASN A 43 -0.06 -9.57 15.34
N ILE A 44 -0.59 -8.43 15.77
CA ILE A 44 -0.54 -7.17 15.03
C ILE A 44 -0.06 -6.09 15.99
N TRP A 45 0.99 -5.38 15.61
CA TRP A 45 1.53 -4.25 16.36
C TRP A 45 1.25 -2.95 15.63
N ILE A 46 0.77 -1.97 16.36
CA ILE A 46 0.48 -0.64 15.81
C ILE A 46 1.32 0.36 16.59
N THR A 47 2.21 1.04 15.90
CA THR A 47 3.09 2.06 16.47
C THR A 47 2.80 3.41 15.84
N ILE A 48 2.70 4.43 16.65
CA ILE A 48 2.57 5.82 16.21
C ILE A 48 3.78 6.57 16.78
N GLU A 49 4.59 7.11 15.88
CA GLU A 49 5.78 7.87 16.22
C GLU A 49 5.60 9.33 15.84
N GLU A 50 5.94 10.23 16.74
CA GLU A 50 6.09 11.65 16.45
C GLU A 50 7.56 11.92 16.13
N ARG A 51 7.82 12.47 14.95
CA ARG A 51 9.18 12.79 14.50
C ARG A 51 9.52 14.26 14.83
N GLU A 52 10.81 14.58 14.86
CA GLU A 52 11.31 15.93 15.19
C GLU A 52 10.79 17.05 14.27
N ASP A 53 10.34 16.70 13.06
CA ASP A 53 9.74 17.64 12.08
C ASP A 53 8.21 17.77 12.21
N GLU A 54 7.63 17.32 13.33
CA GLU A 54 6.17 17.28 13.60
C GLU A 54 5.40 16.32 12.65
N GLU A 55 6.09 15.51 11.86
CA GLU A 55 5.44 14.47 11.07
C GLU A 55 5.08 13.27 11.94
N MET A 56 3.91 12.73 11.70
CA MET A 56 3.46 11.49 12.33
C MET A 56 3.78 10.30 11.43
N ARG A 57 4.37 9.27 12.01
CA ARG A 57 4.60 7.99 11.33
C ARG A 57 3.72 6.92 11.96
N LEU A 58 2.90 6.29 11.14
CA LEU A 58 2.11 5.13 11.53
C LEU A 58 2.79 3.87 10.98
N ILE A 59 3.06 2.92 11.85
CA ILE A 59 3.62 1.61 11.49
C ILE A 59 2.62 0.54 11.90
N VAL A 60 2.27 -0.33 10.99
CA VAL A 60 1.47 -1.53 11.26
C VAL A 60 2.30 -2.73 10.84
N GLU A 61 2.58 -3.59 11.80
CA GLU A 61 3.37 -4.80 11.64
C GLU A 61 2.54 -6.02 11.97
N ASP A 62 2.75 -7.10 11.28
CA ASP A 62 2.11 -8.37 11.57
C ASP A 62 3.05 -9.56 11.37
N ASP A 63 2.71 -10.68 11.96
CA ASP A 63 3.40 -11.96 11.83
C ASP A 63 2.66 -12.95 10.90
N GLY A 64 1.85 -12.41 10.01
CA GLY A 64 1.10 -13.20 9.03
C GLY A 64 1.96 -13.77 7.90
N ASP A 65 1.31 -14.33 6.89
CA ASP A 65 1.94 -15.04 5.78
C ASP A 65 2.77 -14.14 4.86
N GLY A 66 2.54 -12.83 4.90
CA GLY A 66 3.22 -11.88 4.02
C GLY A 66 2.67 -11.85 2.59
N ILE A 67 3.37 -11.15 1.72
CA ILE A 67 3.00 -10.94 0.32
C ILE A 67 4.10 -11.54 -0.57
N PRO A 68 3.76 -12.43 -1.52
CA PRO A 68 4.74 -12.93 -2.48
C PRO A 68 5.39 -11.77 -3.25
N ARG A 69 6.68 -11.88 -3.56
CA ARG A 69 7.42 -10.83 -4.28
C ARG A 69 6.72 -10.40 -5.56
N ASP A 70 6.29 -11.36 -6.37
CA ASP A 70 5.65 -11.11 -7.66
C ASP A 70 4.27 -10.44 -7.56
N GLU A 71 3.68 -10.46 -6.37
CA GLU A 71 2.38 -9.90 -6.09
C GLU A 71 2.43 -8.57 -5.30
N MET A 72 3.61 -8.11 -4.93
CA MET A 72 3.79 -6.89 -4.14
C MET A 72 3.19 -5.66 -4.86
N ALA A 73 3.54 -5.45 -6.12
CA ALA A 73 3.01 -4.34 -6.91
C ALA A 73 1.50 -4.46 -7.11
N ASN A 74 0.98 -5.68 -7.32
CA ASN A 74 -0.44 -5.94 -7.45
C ASN A 74 -1.22 -5.60 -6.17
N SER A 75 -0.64 -5.89 -5.00
CA SER A 75 -1.26 -5.56 -3.70
C SER A 75 -1.39 -4.06 -3.46
N LEU A 76 -0.53 -3.25 -4.07
CA LEU A 76 -0.54 -1.79 -4.01
C LEU A 76 -1.32 -1.14 -5.16
N SER A 77 -1.81 -1.91 -6.12
CA SER A 77 -2.51 -1.41 -7.30
C SER A 77 -4.00 -1.22 -7.02
N PHE A 78 -4.57 -0.15 -7.56
CA PHE A 78 -6.02 0.05 -7.53
C PHE A 78 -6.73 -1.04 -8.34
N GLY A 79 -7.66 -1.74 -7.70
CA GLY A 79 -8.35 -2.87 -8.32
C GLY A 79 -7.51 -4.14 -8.46
N GLY A 80 -6.32 -4.17 -7.87
CA GLY A 80 -5.49 -5.37 -7.82
C GLY A 80 -6.21 -6.51 -7.11
N ARG A 81 -6.11 -7.71 -7.67
CA ARG A 81 -6.63 -8.93 -7.05
C ARG A 81 -5.49 -9.70 -6.43
N LEU A 82 -5.74 -10.35 -5.31
CA LEU A 82 -4.79 -11.20 -4.61
C LEU A 82 -5.12 -12.67 -4.92
N PRO A 83 -4.64 -13.23 -6.05
CA PRO A 83 -5.08 -14.54 -6.53
C PRO A 83 -4.66 -15.71 -5.61
N TRP A 84 -3.67 -15.49 -4.74
CA TRP A 84 -3.26 -16.49 -3.75
C TRP A 84 -4.14 -16.51 -2.49
N ARG A 85 -5.10 -15.59 -2.41
CA ARG A 85 -6.05 -15.49 -1.30
C ARG A 85 -7.47 -15.49 -1.83
N GLN A 86 -8.24 -16.52 -1.53
CA GLN A 86 -9.62 -16.65 -1.98
C GLN A 86 -10.64 -16.01 -1.02
N ASP A 87 -10.28 -15.87 0.25
CA ASP A 87 -11.15 -15.37 1.32
C ASP A 87 -10.61 -14.08 1.93
N THR A 88 -10.59 -12.98 1.15
CA THR A 88 -10.19 -11.68 1.66
C THR A 88 -11.39 -10.79 1.97
N THR A 89 -11.28 -9.97 3.02
CA THR A 89 -12.29 -8.96 3.38
C THR A 89 -12.28 -7.77 2.41
N GLY A 90 -11.17 -7.57 1.69
CA GLY A 90 -10.99 -6.56 0.66
C GLY A 90 -11.55 -6.99 -0.69
N LYS A 91 -12.83 -6.71 -0.96
CA LYS A 91 -13.54 -7.21 -2.16
C LYS A 91 -13.10 -6.58 -3.49
N TYR A 92 -12.45 -5.40 -3.49
CA TYR A 92 -12.27 -4.61 -4.71
C TYR A 92 -10.84 -4.16 -4.99
N GLY A 93 -9.88 -4.50 -4.14
CA GLY A 93 -8.48 -4.10 -4.31
C GLY A 93 -8.21 -2.60 -4.20
N PHE A 94 -9.10 -1.85 -3.56
CA PHE A 94 -8.94 -0.40 -3.36
C PHE A 94 -8.48 -0.01 -1.96
N GLY A 95 -8.61 -0.90 -0.98
CA GLY A 95 -8.42 -0.58 0.42
C GLY A 95 -7.04 0.00 0.74
N LEU A 96 -5.99 -0.76 0.49
CA LEU A 96 -4.62 -0.31 0.79
C LEU A 96 -4.18 0.90 -0.05
N PRO A 97 -4.27 0.90 -1.39
CA PRO A 97 -3.83 2.06 -2.16
C PRO A 97 -4.68 3.31 -1.92
N ALA A 98 -5.98 3.20 -1.73
CA ALA A 98 -6.85 4.33 -1.42
C ALA A 98 -6.52 4.91 -0.05
N SER A 99 -6.36 4.06 0.97
CA SER A 99 -5.95 4.49 2.31
C SER A 99 -4.59 5.17 2.31
N ALA A 100 -3.63 4.61 1.61
CA ALA A 100 -2.30 5.20 1.45
C ALA A 100 -2.38 6.61 0.84
N CYS A 101 -3.09 6.78 -0.26
CA CYS A 101 -3.23 8.08 -0.93
C CYS A 101 -3.99 9.12 -0.09
N CYS A 102 -4.96 8.68 0.72
CA CYS A 102 -5.74 9.60 1.57
C CYS A 102 -4.97 10.06 2.80
N GLN A 103 -4.12 9.23 3.39
CA GLN A 103 -3.53 9.49 4.70
C GLN A 103 -2.08 9.96 4.65
N SER A 104 -1.37 9.69 3.59
CA SER A 104 0.06 9.89 3.53
C SER A 104 0.52 10.34 2.15
N ALA A 105 1.59 11.15 2.12
CA ALA A 105 2.31 11.42 0.88
C ALA A 105 3.10 10.20 0.43
N ARG A 106 3.58 9.38 1.37
CA ARG A 106 4.36 8.18 1.10
C ARG A 106 3.96 7.04 2.02
N THR A 107 3.72 5.89 1.45
CA THR A 107 3.46 4.63 2.15
C THR A 107 4.42 3.57 1.67
N GLU A 108 5.13 2.95 2.59
CA GLU A 108 6.12 1.92 2.31
C GLU A 108 5.63 0.57 2.81
N VAL A 109 5.85 -0.47 2.02
CA VAL A 109 5.48 -1.84 2.37
C VAL A 109 6.70 -2.74 2.30
N TYR A 110 6.99 -3.39 3.41
CA TYR A 110 8.01 -4.42 3.55
C TYR A 110 7.31 -5.74 3.86
N SER A 111 7.64 -6.79 3.15
CA SER A 111 7.05 -8.10 3.39
C SER A 111 8.01 -9.24 3.13
N LYS A 112 7.86 -10.30 3.90
CA LYS A 112 8.47 -11.62 3.64
C LYS A 112 7.36 -12.62 3.39
N TYR A 113 7.52 -13.46 2.40
CA TYR A 113 6.58 -14.54 2.13
C TYR A 113 7.08 -15.86 2.73
N GLU A 114 6.16 -16.72 3.09
CA GLU A 114 6.26 -17.86 4.01
C GLU A 114 7.48 -18.80 3.83
N ASP A 115 8.03 -18.98 2.65
CA ASP A 115 8.98 -20.05 2.37
C ASP A 115 10.42 -19.60 2.06
N GLY A 116 10.93 -18.59 2.71
CA GLY A 116 12.34 -18.57 2.83
C GLY A 116 13.12 -17.43 2.27
N ASP A 117 12.58 -16.24 2.24
CA ASP A 117 13.41 -15.07 2.04
C ASP A 117 13.86 -14.50 3.40
N ASP A 118 15.17 -14.48 3.61
CA ASP A 118 15.75 -13.81 4.78
C ASP A 118 15.64 -12.27 4.69
N GLU A 119 15.33 -11.75 3.50
CA GLU A 119 15.25 -10.34 3.18
C GLU A 119 13.82 -9.90 2.87
N PHE A 120 13.49 -8.64 3.18
CA PHE A 120 12.20 -8.08 2.86
C PHE A 120 12.09 -7.71 1.37
N HIS A 121 10.94 -8.02 0.78
CA HIS A 121 10.51 -7.40 -0.46
C HIS A 121 9.92 -6.04 -0.14
N TYR A 122 10.21 -5.06 -0.96
CA TYR A 122 9.87 -3.68 -0.72
C TYR A 122 9.22 -3.05 -1.94
N ASN A 123 8.16 -2.31 -1.71
CA ASN A 123 7.59 -1.38 -2.67
C ASN A 123 6.92 -0.22 -1.93
N TYR A 124 6.56 0.81 -2.64
CA TYR A 124 5.97 1.99 -2.03
C TYR A 124 5.00 2.72 -2.95
N ILE A 125 4.13 3.50 -2.33
CA ILE A 125 3.29 4.50 -2.98
C ILE A 125 3.80 5.86 -2.53
N ASP A 126 4.19 6.70 -3.50
CA ASP A 126 4.46 8.12 -3.30
C ASP A 126 3.53 8.90 -4.20
N THR A 127 2.67 9.72 -3.62
CA THR A 127 1.61 10.39 -4.37
C THR A 127 2.13 11.40 -5.39
N GLU A 128 3.25 12.06 -5.09
CA GLU A 128 3.87 13.01 -6.02
C GLU A 128 4.58 12.27 -7.18
N GLU A 129 5.22 11.15 -6.90
CA GLU A 129 5.82 10.31 -7.93
C GLU A 129 4.74 9.71 -8.86
N LEU A 130 3.62 9.24 -8.31
CA LEU A 130 2.50 8.71 -9.10
C LEU A 130 1.94 9.75 -10.07
N LYS A 131 1.82 10.99 -9.65
CA LYS A 131 1.35 12.08 -10.51
C LYS A 131 2.30 12.34 -11.69
N ARG A 132 3.59 12.06 -11.55
CA ARG A 132 4.63 12.26 -12.57
C ARG A 132 4.90 11.04 -13.44
N SER A 133 4.69 9.85 -12.90
CA SER A 133 5.04 8.57 -13.54
C SER A 133 3.94 7.99 -14.42
N GLY A 134 2.79 8.65 -14.58
CA GLY A 134 1.62 8.09 -15.26
C GLY A 134 0.87 7.05 -14.42
N ILE A 135 0.87 7.21 -13.11
CA ILE A 135 0.25 6.28 -12.13
C ILE A 135 0.88 4.88 -12.25
N GLN A 136 2.19 4.83 -12.26
CA GLN A 136 2.97 3.59 -12.28
C GLN A 136 3.77 3.44 -11.00
N LEU A 137 3.66 2.25 -10.40
CA LEU A 137 4.49 1.87 -9.26
C LEU A 137 5.92 1.55 -9.71
N PRO A 138 6.93 1.77 -8.85
CA PRO A 138 8.27 1.29 -9.11
C PRO A 138 8.34 -0.24 -9.10
N ASP A 139 9.44 -0.78 -9.60
CA ASP A 139 9.72 -2.21 -9.49
C ASP A 139 9.90 -2.60 -8.02
N THR A 140 9.45 -3.79 -7.66
CA THR A 140 9.66 -4.35 -6.33
C THR A 140 11.15 -4.67 -6.15
N THR A 141 11.72 -4.18 -5.06
CA THR A 141 13.12 -4.39 -4.69
C THR A 141 13.25 -5.23 -3.43
N THR A 142 14.47 -5.54 -3.05
CA THR A 142 14.81 -6.19 -1.80
C THR A 142 15.51 -5.16 -0.91
N GLU A 143 14.99 -4.93 0.28
CA GLU A 143 15.49 -3.93 1.21
C GLU A 143 15.60 -4.50 2.62
N GLU A 144 16.53 -3.96 3.39
CA GLU A 144 16.54 -4.16 4.84
C GLU A 144 15.49 -3.25 5.49
N PHE A 145 14.80 -3.79 6.50
CA PHE A 145 13.90 -2.93 7.28
C PHE A 145 14.73 -1.89 8.03
N PRO A 146 14.35 -0.60 7.98
CA PRO A 146 15.09 0.42 8.69
C PRO A 146 15.12 0.12 10.20
N ASP A 147 16.32 0.11 10.78
CA ASP A 147 16.47 0.00 12.23
C ASP A 147 15.71 1.14 12.92
N GLU A 148 15.13 0.82 14.05
CA GLU A 148 14.54 1.84 14.93
C GLU A 148 15.68 2.76 15.40
N GLU A 149 15.62 4.03 14.98
CA GLU A 149 16.48 5.10 15.53
C GLU A 149 15.91 5.62 16.85
#